data_ac06024002a8eece140db06f242aad78
#
_entry.id   ac06024002a8eece140db06f242aad78
#
_cell.length_a   1.000
_cell.length_b   1.000
_cell.length_c   1.000
_cell.angle_alpha   90.00
_cell.angle_beta   90.00
_cell.angle_gamma   90.00
#
_symmetry.space_group_name_H-M   'P 1'
#
loop_
_entity.id
_entity.type
_entity.pdbx_description
1 polymer ?
#
loop_
_entity_poly.entity_id
_entity_poly.type
_entity_poly.pdbx_seq_one_letter_code
_entity_poly.pdbx_strand_id
1 'polypeptide(L)'
;MHQHGVPLLHRSGLFNTACVAADGRILGFVAKRFLASEGLHYEPRWFKPWPVGVSDTIRFAGEEYPIGDVAFDCGGIKIGLEICEDAWVAKRPGGDMALSGVDVILNPSASHFAFGKFEIRKRLVTEGSRAFGVSYLSTNLVGNEAGRAVYDGGALLASAGRLLAAGPRFSYQPMQLTTAVIDVDATRMAR
;
A
#
# COMPACT_ATOMS: atom_id res chain seq x y z
N MET A 1 6.72 9.44 8.81
CA MET A 1 5.44 9.27 8.09
C MET A 1 4.81 7.97 8.52
N HIS A 2 3.50 7.96 8.73
CA HIS A 2 2.71 6.80 9.14
C HIS A 2 1.55 6.62 8.17
N GLN A 3 1.06 5.38 8.03
CA GLN A 3 -0.13 5.07 7.25
C GLN A 3 -1.08 4.19 8.05
N HIS A 4 -2.38 4.44 7.91
CA HIS A 4 -3.43 3.69 8.59
C HIS A 4 -4.60 3.44 7.63
N GLY A 5 -5.11 2.21 7.59
CA GLY A 5 -6.33 1.90 6.85
C GLY A 5 -7.55 2.56 7.51
N VAL A 6 -8.33 3.31 6.75
CA VAL A 6 -9.51 4.02 7.25
C VAL A 6 -10.64 3.93 6.23
N PRO A 7 -11.84 3.46 6.61
CA PRO A 7 -13.02 3.58 5.77
C PRO A 7 -13.51 5.04 5.79
N LEU A 8 -13.68 5.64 4.61
CA LEU A 8 -14.16 7.02 4.49
C LEU A 8 -15.41 7.12 3.63
N LEU A 9 -16.41 7.80 4.16
CA LEU A 9 -17.58 8.21 3.41
C LEU A 9 -17.24 9.51 2.67
N HIS A 10 -17.27 9.48 1.34
CA HIS A 10 -17.05 10.64 0.50
C HIS A 10 -18.15 10.73 -0.56
N ARG A 11 -18.83 11.91 -0.66
CA ARG A 11 -20.02 12.07 -1.50
C ARG A 11 -21.05 10.96 -1.20
N SER A 12 -21.33 10.08 -2.17
CA SER A 12 -22.32 9.01 -2.05
C SER A 12 -21.69 7.59 -1.96
N GLY A 13 -20.39 7.50 -1.61
CA GLY A 13 -19.67 6.23 -1.56
C GLY A 13 -18.84 6.04 -0.31
N LEU A 14 -18.80 4.81 0.20
CA LEU A 14 -17.83 4.39 1.20
C LEU A 14 -16.60 3.84 0.48
N PHE A 15 -15.42 4.32 0.82
CA PHE A 15 -14.16 3.93 0.19
C PHE A 15 -13.19 3.33 1.21
N ASN A 16 -12.47 2.29 0.79
CA ASN A 16 -11.34 1.77 1.53
C ASN A 16 -10.14 2.68 1.23
N THR A 17 -9.61 3.33 2.26
CA THR A 17 -8.54 4.31 2.10
C THR A 17 -7.38 4.05 3.05
N ALA A 18 -6.22 4.59 2.72
CA ALA A 18 -5.08 4.71 3.61
C ALA A 18 -4.85 6.19 3.96
N CYS A 19 -4.96 6.51 5.24
CA CYS A 19 -4.56 7.81 5.77
C CYS A 19 -3.03 7.90 5.81
N VAL A 20 -2.49 8.97 5.27
CA VAL A 20 -1.06 9.27 5.35
C VAL A 20 -0.85 10.45 6.28
N ALA A 21 0.03 10.27 7.27
CA ALA A 21 0.35 11.28 8.27
C ALA A 21 1.87 11.41 8.46
N ALA A 22 2.33 12.62 8.70
CA ALA A 22 3.71 12.91 9.07
C ALA A 22 3.74 14.03 10.12
N ASP A 23 4.67 13.94 11.05
CA ASP A 23 4.90 14.94 12.11
C ASP A 23 3.62 15.32 12.87
N GLY A 24 2.78 14.32 13.17
CA GLY A 24 1.52 14.49 13.88
C GLY A 24 0.40 15.15 13.07
N ARG A 25 0.56 15.31 11.75
CA ARG A 25 -0.43 15.91 10.84
C ARG A 25 -0.87 14.95 9.77
N ILE A 26 -2.16 14.95 9.43
CA ILE A 26 -2.68 14.25 8.26
C ILE A 26 -2.22 14.98 7.01
N LEU A 27 -1.69 14.24 6.04
CA LEU A 27 -1.31 14.75 4.72
C LEU A 27 -2.43 14.51 3.70
N GLY A 28 -3.20 13.44 3.85
CA GLY A 28 -4.28 13.08 2.96
C GLY A 28 -4.62 11.61 2.99
N PHE A 29 -5.45 11.19 2.03
CA PHE A 29 -6.01 9.85 1.96
C PHE A 29 -5.83 9.27 0.55
N VAL A 30 -5.14 8.14 0.44
CA VAL A 30 -5.13 7.38 -0.81
C VAL A 30 -6.31 6.43 -0.82
N ALA A 31 -7.06 6.38 -1.91
CA ALA A 31 -8.22 5.54 -2.02
C ALA A 31 -7.96 4.32 -2.91
N LYS A 32 -8.41 3.15 -2.46
CA LYS A 32 -8.21 1.87 -3.13
C LYS A 32 -8.96 1.81 -4.46
N ARG A 33 -8.25 1.46 -5.54
CA ARG A 33 -8.83 1.36 -6.89
C ARG A 33 -9.45 -0.01 -7.16
N PHE A 34 -8.82 -1.09 -6.70
CA PHE A 34 -9.24 -2.46 -6.98
C PHE A 34 -9.63 -3.16 -5.67
N LEU A 35 -10.89 -3.60 -5.61
CA LEU A 35 -11.44 -4.23 -4.43
C LEU A 35 -11.26 -5.75 -4.51
N ALA A 36 -10.83 -6.35 -3.40
CA ALA A 36 -10.71 -7.80 -3.30
C ALA A 36 -12.11 -8.45 -3.25
N SER A 37 -12.42 -9.29 -4.23
CA SER A 37 -13.75 -9.92 -4.39
C SER A 37 -13.70 -11.44 -4.47
N GLU A 38 -12.52 -12.05 -4.41
CA GLU A 38 -12.34 -13.49 -4.56
C GLU A 38 -12.13 -14.21 -3.22
N GLY A 39 -12.60 -15.45 -3.14
CA GLY A 39 -12.41 -16.32 -1.99
C GLY A 39 -13.02 -15.79 -0.72
N LEU A 40 -12.19 -15.45 0.26
CA LEU A 40 -12.60 -14.93 1.56
C LEU A 40 -12.98 -13.44 1.52
N HIS A 41 -12.59 -12.74 0.47
CA HIS A 41 -12.77 -11.30 0.36
C HIS A 41 -14.04 -10.94 -0.37
N TYR A 42 -14.75 -9.94 0.12
CA TYR A 42 -15.96 -9.38 -0.50
C TYR A 42 -16.07 -7.87 -0.25
N GLU A 43 -14.96 -7.17 -0.43
CA GLU A 43 -14.91 -5.71 -0.27
C GLU A 43 -15.98 -4.94 -1.08
N PRO A 44 -16.37 -5.38 -2.31
CA PRO A 44 -17.41 -4.69 -3.08
C PRO A 44 -18.78 -4.64 -2.41
N ARG A 45 -19.02 -5.46 -1.36
CA ARG A 45 -20.23 -5.39 -0.54
C ARG A 45 -20.30 -4.11 0.30
N TRP A 46 -19.13 -3.58 0.68
CA TRP A 46 -19.00 -2.47 1.62
C TRP A 46 -18.45 -1.21 0.96
N PHE A 47 -17.55 -1.36 0.00
CA PHE A 47 -16.78 -0.28 -0.59
C PHE A 47 -17.06 -0.12 -2.06
N LYS A 48 -16.90 1.11 -2.54
CA LYS A 48 -16.81 1.42 -3.97
C LYS A 48 -15.35 1.53 -4.40
N PRO A 49 -15.00 1.07 -5.62
CA PRO A 49 -13.67 1.31 -6.17
C PRO A 49 -13.49 2.81 -6.45
N TRP A 50 -12.30 3.32 -6.19
CA TRP A 50 -11.99 4.71 -6.54
C TRP A 50 -11.74 4.83 -8.04
N PRO A 51 -12.26 5.89 -8.70
CA PRO A 51 -12.01 6.11 -10.12
C PRO A 51 -10.53 6.39 -10.41
N VAL A 52 -10.01 5.78 -11.48
CA VAL A 52 -8.60 5.94 -11.89
C VAL A 52 -8.31 7.38 -12.30
N GLY A 53 -7.18 7.93 -11.83
CA GLY A 53 -6.71 9.27 -12.17
C GLY A 53 -7.49 10.41 -11.52
N VAL A 54 -8.38 10.10 -10.59
CA VAL A 54 -9.19 11.12 -9.91
C VAL A 54 -8.57 11.47 -8.55
N SER A 55 -8.38 12.75 -8.30
CA SER A 55 -8.14 13.31 -6.98
C SER A 55 -9.25 14.29 -6.62
N ASP A 56 -9.61 14.36 -5.35
CA ASP A 56 -10.66 15.21 -4.83
C ASP A 56 -10.27 15.75 -3.46
N THR A 57 -11.13 16.54 -2.83
CA THR A 57 -10.94 17.05 -1.49
C THR A 57 -12.02 16.50 -0.56
N ILE A 58 -11.61 16.00 0.60
CA ILE A 58 -12.51 15.53 1.66
C ILE A 58 -12.38 16.42 2.90
N ARG A 59 -13.51 16.72 3.54
CA ARG A 59 -13.51 17.35 4.85
C ARG A 59 -13.51 16.29 5.93
N PHE A 60 -12.46 16.29 6.75
CA PHE A 60 -12.27 15.34 7.85
C PHE A 60 -11.80 16.07 9.10
N ALA A 61 -12.44 15.81 10.24
CA ALA A 61 -12.13 16.44 11.53
C ALA A 61 -12.11 17.99 11.47
N GLY A 62 -12.92 18.60 10.60
CA GLY A 62 -13.03 20.07 10.45
C GLY A 62 -12.09 20.69 9.44
N GLU A 63 -11.12 19.94 8.91
CA GLU A 63 -10.13 20.40 7.91
C GLU A 63 -10.34 19.72 6.56
N GLU A 64 -9.74 20.29 5.51
CA GLU A 64 -9.80 19.75 4.15
C GLU A 64 -8.49 19.04 3.80
N TYR A 65 -8.61 17.84 3.20
CA TYR A 65 -7.48 17.01 2.81
C TYR A 65 -7.67 16.44 1.41
N PRO A 66 -6.59 16.21 0.66
CA PRO A 66 -6.67 15.49 -0.61
C PRO A 66 -7.05 14.02 -0.37
N ILE A 67 -7.90 13.49 -1.28
CA ILE A 67 -8.31 12.09 -1.30
C ILE A 67 -8.25 11.54 -2.71
N GLY A 68 -7.88 10.29 -2.86
CA GLY A 68 -7.93 9.55 -4.12
C GLY A 68 -6.57 9.15 -4.65
N ASP A 69 -6.33 9.42 -5.93
CA ASP A 69 -5.06 9.13 -6.60
C ASP A 69 -4.05 10.26 -6.29
N VAL A 70 -3.50 10.21 -5.09
CA VAL A 70 -2.56 11.22 -4.60
C VAL A 70 -1.22 10.61 -4.22
N ALA A 71 -0.16 11.37 -4.44
CA ALA A 71 1.18 11.07 -3.96
C ALA A 71 1.67 12.20 -3.05
N PHE A 72 2.60 11.89 -2.17
CA PHE A 72 3.07 12.80 -1.13
C PHE A 72 4.56 13.08 -1.32
N ASP A 73 4.96 14.34 -1.26
CA ASP A 73 6.37 14.73 -1.20
C ASP A 73 6.81 14.80 0.27
N CYS A 74 7.82 14.03 0.61
CA CYS A 74 8.40 13.98 1.94
C CYS A 74 9.90 14.35 1.83
N GLY A 75 10.19 15.64 1.83
CA GLY A 75 11.57 16.14 1.75
C GLY A 75 12.27 15.83 0.44
N GLY A 76 11.54 15.92 -0.69
CA GLY A 76 12.05 15.64 -2.02
C GLY A 76 11.98 14.16 -2.42
N ILE A 77 11.39 13.30 -1.58
CA ILE A 77 11.10 11.89 -1.89
C ILE A 77 9.59 11.76 -2.11
N LYS A 78 9.19 11.37 -3.30
CA LYS A 78 7.78 11.17 -3.63
C LYS A 78 7.32 9.77 -3.25
N ILE A 79 6.24 9.69 -2.49
CA ILE A 79 5.69 8.45 -1.94
C ILE A 79 4.28 8.25 -2.47
N GLY A 80 4.02 7.07 -3.03
CA GLY A 80 2.69 6.62 -3.45
C GLY A 80 2.26 5.36 -2.73
N LEU A 81 0.98 4.99 -2.85
CA LEU A 81 0.45 3.80 -2.19
C LEU A 81 -0.35 2.93 -3.17
N GLU A 82 -0.13 1.62 -3.08
CA GLU A 82 -1.02 0.57 -3.60
C GLU A 82 -1.64 -0.15 -2.41
N ILE A 83 -2.96 -0.20 -2.31
CA ILE A 83 -3.61 -0.83 -1.15
C ILE A 83 -3.98 -2.27 -1.49
N CYS A 84 -3.27 -3.23 -0.89
CA CYS A 84 -3.56 -4.67 -0.95
C CYS A 84 -3.79 -5.16 -2.40
N GLU A 85 -5.06 -5.35 -2.83
CA GLU A 85 -5.46 -5.86 -4.15
C GLU A 85 -4.93 -5.03 -5.31
N ASP A 86 -4.69 -3.73 -5.12
CA ASP A 86 -4.09 -2.87 -6.15
C ASP A 86 -2.77 -3.43 -6.69
N ALA A 87 -2.03 -4.17 -5.85
CA ALA A 87 -0.77 -4.80 -6.24
C ALA A 87 -0.92 -6.12 -7.01
N TRP A 88 -2.13 -6.72 -7.06
CA TRP A 88 -2.35 -8.05 -7.63
C TRP A 88 -2.96 -8.03 -9.04
N VAL A 89 -3.43 -6.87 -9.48
CA VAL A 89 -4.07 -6.69 -10.78
C VAL A 89 -3.05 -6.47 -11.90
N ALA A 90 -3.44 -6.75 -13.14
CA ALA A 90 -2.56 -6.58 -14.30
C ALA A 90 -2.17 -5.11 -14.55
N LYS A 91 -3.13 -4.18 -14.38
CA LYS A 91 -2.88 -2.73 -14.47
C LYS A 91 -2.72 -2.13 -13.08
N ARG A 92 -1.58 -2.36 -12.47
CA ARG A 92 -1.26 -1.85 -11.14
C ARG A 92 -1.16 -0.31 -11.13
N PRO A 93 -1.70 0.36 -10.10
CA PRO A 93 -1.52 1.80 -9.89
C PRO A 93 -0.04 2.23 -9.84
N GLY A 94 0.85 1.36 -9.36
CA GLY A 94 2.28 1.61 -9.27
C GLY A 94 2.94 1.97 -10.60
N GLY A 95 2.42 1.46 -11.71
CA GLY A 95 2.89 1.86 -13.05
C GLY A 95 2.65 3.34 -13.34
N ASP A 96 1.42 3.82 -13.11
CA ASP A 96 1.06 5.24 -13.29
C ASP A 96 1.85 6.14 -12.33
N MET A 97 2.04 5.68 -11.08
CA MET A 97 2.84 6.39 -10.06
C MET A 97 4.31 6.52 -10.48
N ALA A 98 4.90 5.46 -11.02
CA ALA A 98 6.28 5.48 -11.51
C ALA A 98 6.47 6.50 -12.63
N LEU A 99 5.54 6.54 -13.59
CA LEU A 99 5.54 7.51 -14.68
C LEU A 99 5.38 8.96 -14.18
N SER A 100 4.70 9.17 -13.04
CA SER A 100 4.58 10.48 -12.38
C SER A 100 5.76 10.83 -11.46
N GLY A 101 6.78 9.96 -11.40
CA GLY A 101 8.02 10.21 -10.66
C GLY A 101 7.96 9.86 -9.18
N VAL A 102 7.08 8.94 -8.77
CA VAL A 102 7.08 8.39 -7.41
C VAL A 102 8.35 7.56 -7.18
N ASP A 103 9.01 7.75 -6.05
CA ASP A 103 10.26 7.09 -5.68
C ASP A 103 10.05 5.86 -4.81
N VAL A 104 9.03 5.91 -3.96
CA VAL A 104 8.70 4.85 -3.00
C VAL A 104 7.23 4.50 -3.10
N ILE A 105 6.93 3.22 -3.25
CA ILE A 105 5.57 2.70 -3.17
C ILE A 105 5.40 1.94 -1.85
N LEU A 106 4.38 2.31 -1.08
CA LEU A 106 3.95 1.61 0.12
C LEU A 106 2.74 0.73 -0.21
N ASN A 107 2.77 -0.53 0.21
CA ASN A 107 1.67 -1.47 0.01
C ASN A 107 1.18 -2.02 1.35
N PRO A 108 0.25 -1.32 2.03
CA PRO A 108 -0.44 -1.87 3.18
C PRO A 108 -1.41 -2.96 2.75
N SER A 109 -1.36 -4.11 3.41
CA SER A 109 -2.16 -5.27 3.04
C SER A 109 -2.73 -5.99 4.25
N ALA A 110 -3.92 -6.58 4.07
CA ALA A 110 -4.49 -7.61 4.91
C ALA A 110 -4.73 -8.86 4.04
N SER A 111 -3.64 -9.44 3.56
CA SER A 111 -3.66 -10.62 2.70
C SER A 111 -3.61 -11.89 3.57
N HIS A 112 -4.66 -12.71 3.50
CA HIS A 112 -4.75 -13.94 4.27
C HIS A 112 -3.61 -14.91 3.94
N PHE A 113 -3.27 -15.76 4.91
CA PHE A 113 -2.32 -16.84 4.73
C PHE A 113 -2.84 -17.89 3.75
N ALA A 114 -1.95 -18.33 2.88
CA ALA A 114 -2.09 -19.57 2.11
C ALA A 114 -0.70 -20.15 1.87
N PHE A 115 -0.60 -21.47 1.68
CA PHE A 115 0.67 -22.13 1.35
C PHE A 115 1.24 -21.56 0.06
N GLY A 116 2.54 -21.24 0.06
CA GLY A 116 3.23 -20.66 -1.09
C GLY A 116 2.97 -19.15 -1.36
N LYS A 117 1.94 -18.55 -0.76
CA LYS A 117 1.53 -17.16 -1.05
C LYS A 117 2.60 -16.13 -0.66
N PHE A 118 3.41 -16.41 0.35
CA PHE A 118 4.51 -15.52 0.73
C PHE A 118 5.56 -15.39 -0.38
N GLU A 119 5.89 -16.49 -1.06
CA GLU A 119 6.81 -16.46 -2.20
C GLU A 119 6.24 -15.68 -3.38
N ILE A 120 4.92 -15.75 -3.58
CA ILE A 120 4.25 -14.91 -4.59
C ILE A 120 4.35 -13.43 -4.20
N ARG A 121 4.10 -13.08 -2.94
CA ARG A 121 4.26 -11.70 -2.43
C ARG A 121 5.70 -11.19 -2.62
N LYS A 122 6.71 -12.01 -2.34
CA LYS A 122 8.13 -11.66 -2.57
C LYS A 122 8.39 -11.33 -4.03
N ARG A 123 7.94 -12.18 -4.96
CA ARG A 123 8.09 -11.94 -6.40
C ARG A 123 7.39 -10.65 -6.82
N LEU A 124 6.18 -10.42 -6.36
CA LEU A 124 5.38 -9.24 -6.68
C LEU A 124 6.05 -7.94 -6.21
N VAL A 125 6.62 -7.93 -4.99
CA VAL A 125 7.33 -6.79 -4.42
C VAL A 125 8.66 -6.56 -5.15
N THR A 126 9.42 -7.62 -5.39
CA THR A 126 10.73 -7.56 -6.06
C THR A 126 10.57 -7.10 -7.51
N GLU A 127 9.64 -7.72 -8.26
CA GLU A 127 9.38 -7.36 -9.64
C GLU A 127 8.74 -5.97 -9.76
N GLY A 128 7.84 -5.60 -8.85
CA GLY A 128 7.29 -4.26 -8.79
C GLY A 128 8.38 -3.21 -8.60
N SER A 129 9.34 -3.45 -7.70
CA SER A 129 10.47 -2.52 -7.50
C SER A 129 11.34 -2.38 -8.76
N ARG A 130 11.56 -3.48 -9.50
CA ARG A 130 12.31 -3.49 -10.75
C ARG A 130 11.56 -2.79 -11.89
N ALA A 131 10.32 -3.23 -12.14
CA ALA A 131 9.54 -2.80 -13.29
C ALA A 131 9.16 -1.32 -13.21
N PHE A 132 8.93 -0.82 -12.01
CA PHE A 132 8.56 0.58 -11.77
C PHE A 132 9.78 1.48 -11.50
N GLY A 133 10.98 0.91 -11.30
CA GLY A 133 12.17 1.67 -10.94
C GLY A 133 12.02 2.42 -9.60
N VAL A 134 11.44 1.79 -8.59
CA VAL A 134 11.14 2.37 -7.28
C VAL A 134 11.67 1.50 -6.15
N SER A 135 11.68 2.06 -4.93
CA SER A 135 11.72 1.25 -3.73
C SER A 135 10.30 0.84 -3.36
N TYR A 136 10.08 -0.45 -3.12
CA TYR A 136 8.76 -1.02 -2.86
C TYR A 136 8.70 -1.64 -1.47
N LEU A 137 7.81 -1.15 -0.63
CA LEU A 137 7.65 -1.57 0.75
C LEU A 137 6.24 -2.17 0.94
N SER A 138 6.17 -3.44 1.25
CA SER A 138 4.90 -4.11 1.54
C SER A 138 4.86 -4.54 2.99
N THR A 139 3.74 -4.26 3.65
CA THR A 139 3.46 -4.73 5.02
C THR A 139 2.16 -5.51 5.02
N ASN A 140 2.13 -6.62 5.76
CA ASN A 140 0.92 -7.44 5.88
C ASN A 140 0.45 -7.50 7.33
N LEU A 141 -0.87 -7.50 7.51
CA LEU A 141 -1.51 -7.71 8.81
C LEU A 141 -0.98 -9.00 9.44
N VAL A 142 -0.78 -8.99 10.76
CA VAL A 142 -0.52 -10.19 11.56
C VAL A 142 -1.70 -10.39 12.51
N GLY A 143 -2.22 -11.61 12.58
CA GLY A 143 -3.36 -11.94 13.45
C GLY A 143 -4.31 -12.92 12.81
N ASN A 144 -5.54 -12.94 13.33
CA ASN A 144 -6.59 -13.79 12.79
C ASN A 144 -7.95 -13.09 12.84
N GLU A 145 -8.80 -13.51 11.93
CA GLU A 145 -10.22 -13.22 11.92
C GLU A 145 -10.95 -14.53 12.23
N ALA A 146 -11.60 -14.57 13.39
CA ALA A 146 -12.17 -15.80 13.95
C ALA A 146 -13.08 -16.52 12.95
N GLY A 147 -12.79 -17.80 12.71
CA GLY A 147 -13.55 -18.65 11.81
C GLY A 147 -13.38 -18.35 10.31
N ARG A 148 -12.49 -17.43 9.92
CA ARG A 148 -12.36 -17.02 8.52
C ARG A 148 -10.94 -17.06 7.98
N ALA A 149 -10.02 -16.28 8.54
CA ALA A 149 -8.69 -16.11 7.97
C ALA A 149 -7.62 -15.98 9.05
N VAL A 150 -6.44 -16.47 8.74
CA VAL A 150 -5.20 -16.16 9.44
C VAL A 150 -4.40 -15.20 8.56
N TYR A 151 -3.86 -14.17 9.17
CA TYR A 151 -2.96 -13.21 8.54
C TYR A 151 -1.55 -13.43 9.10
N ASP A 152 -0.66 -13.82 8.23
CA ASP A 152 0.67 -14.31 8.59
C ASP A 152 1.69 -13.19 8.86
N GLY A 153 1.30 -11.93 8.67
CA GLY A 153 2.21 -10.82 8.84
C GLY A 153 3.29 -10.78 7.74
N GLY A 154 4.46 -10.30 8.14
CA GLY A 154 5.61 -10.12 7.27
C GLY A 154 5.64 -8.74 6.62
N ALA A 155 6.85 -8.17 6.56
CA ALA A 155 7.15 -6.99 5.78
C ALA A 155 8.18 -7.36 4.72
N LEU A 156 8.07 -6.75 3.53
CA LEU A 156 8.99 -6.97 2.41
C LEU A 156 9.45 -5.61 1.91
N LEU A 157 10.76 -5.42 1.84
CA LEU A 157 11.37 -4.22 1.31
C LEU A 157 12.25 -4.61 0.12
N ALA A 158 11.95 -4.06 -1.05
CA ALA A 158 12.74 -4.27 -2.24
C ALA A 158 13.07 -2.95 -2.93
N SER A 159 14.20 -2.90 -3.62
CA SER A 159 14.62 -1.74 -4.41
C SER A 159 15.39 -2.22 -5.63
N ALA A 160 15.13 -1.63 -6.79
CA ALA A 160 15.77 -1.97 -8.06
C ALA A 160 15.82 -3.49 -8.35
N GLY A 161 14.71 -4.20 -8.07
CA GLY A 161 14.59 -5.63 -8.29
C GLY A 161 15.29 -6.54 -7.27
N ARG A 162 15.81 -5.99 -6.19
CA ARG A 162 16.48 -6.75 -5.11
C ARG A 162 15.69 -6.70 -3.83
N LEU A 163 15.45 -7.86 -3.22
CA LEU A 163 14.90 -7.92 -1.88
C LEU A 163 15.97 -7.48 -0.86
N LEU A 164 15.70 -6.41 -0.14
CA LEU A 164 16.62 -5.84 0.86
C LEU A 164 16.36 -6.40 2.26
N ALA A 165 15.09 -6.59 2.61
CA ALA A 165 14.70 -7.14 3.90
C ALA A 165 13.37 -7.90 3.81
N ALA A 166 13.23 -8.93 4.64
CA ALA A 166 11.99 -9.65 4.88
C ALA A 166 11.78 -9.78 6.39
N GLY A 167 10.66 -9.28 6.88
CA GLY A 167 10.31 -9.33 8.29
C GLY A 167 9.76 -10.70 8.71
N PRO A 168 9.72 -10.97 10.02
CA PRO A 168 9.18 -12.20 10.57
C PRO A 168 7.70 -12.35 10.26
N ARG A 169 7.25 -13.60 10.22
CA ARG A 169 5.85 -14.00 10.02
C ARG A 169 5.34 -14.72 11.26
N PHE A 170 4.01 -14.81 11.38
CA PHE A 170 3.36 -15.53 12.49
C PHE A 170 3.80 -15.07 13.88
N SER A 171 3.94 -13.77 14.06
CA SER A 171 4.35 -13.19 15.33
C SER A 171 3.16 -13.06 16.29
N TYR A 172 3.41 -13.33 17.56
CA TYR A 172 2.49 -13.01 18.68
C TYR A 172 2.80 -11.65 19.30
N GLN A 173 3.81 -10.95 18.79
CA GLN A 173 4.12 -9.60 19.25
C GLN A 173 3.12 -8.59 18.67
N PRO A 174 2.72 -7.56 19.43
CA PRO A 174 1.76 -6.56 18.97
C PRO A 174 2.26 -5.74 17.79
N MET A 175 3.58 -5.65 17.62
CA MET A 175 4.22 -4.90 16.55
C MET A 175 5.51 -5.62 16.10
N GLN A 176 5.75 -5.61 14.80
CA GLN A 176 7.01 -6.05 14.19
C GLN A 176 7.58 -4.92 13.35
N LEU A 177 8.84 -4.59 13.60
CA LEU A 177 9.57 -3.59 12.82
C LEU A 177 10.59 -4.28 11.91
N THR A 178 10.58 -3.90 10.63
CA THR A 178 11.57 -4.33 9.65
C THR A 178 12.12 -3.10 8.95
N THR A 179 13.43 -2.97 8.89
CA THR A 179 14.11 -1.81 8.34
C THR A 179 15.10 -2.21 7.25
N ALA A 180 15.32 -1.32 6.30
CA ALA A 180 16.39 -1.39 5.32
C ALA A 180 16.81 0.02 4.91
N VAL A 181 18.02 0.16 4.43
CA VAL A 181 18.50 1.38 3.78
C VAL A 181 18.19 1.28 2.30
N ILE A 182 17.60 2.31 1.74
CA ILE A 182 17.29 2.45 0.31
C ILE A 182 18.11 3.59 -0.28
N ASP A 183 18.56 3.42 -1.51
CA ASP A 183 19.22 4.46 -2.31
C ASP A 183 18.22 4.96 -3.37
N VAL A 184 17.60 6.10 -3.09
CA VAL A 184 16.59 6.69 -3.96
C VAL A 184 17.23 7.23 -5.23
N ASP A 185 18.43 7.81 -5.16
CA ASP A 185 19.11 8.35 -6.33
C ASP A 185 19.52 7.24 -7.30
N ALA A 186 19.97 6.10 -6.78
CA ALA A 186 20.25 4.93 -7.62
C ALA A 186 18.99 4.44 -8.36
N THR A 187 17.80 4.44 -7.72
CA THR A 187 16.55 4.09 -8.41
C THR A 187 16.14 5.12 -9.44
N ARG A 188 16.33 6.41 -9.18
CA ARG A 188 16.06 7.50 -10.11
C ARG A 188 16.94 7.43 -11.35
N MET A 189 18.21 7.07 -11.18
CA MET A 189 19.16 6.93 -12.29
C MET A 189 18.89 5.70 -13.17
N ALA A 190 18.19 4.70 -12.62
CA ALA A 190 17.88 3.43 -13.31
C ALA A 190 16.55 3.47 -14.10
N ARG A 191 15.79 4.56 -14.01
CA ARG A 191 14.53 4.79 -14.76
C ARG A 191 14.73 5.22 -16.21
#